data_cf320048661d13a3545ebef41367c1d0
#
_entry.id   cf320048661d13a3545ebef41367c1d0
#
_cell.length_a   1.000
_cell.length_b   1.000
_cell.length_c   1.000
_cell.angle_alpha   90.00
_cell.angle_beta   90.00
_cell.angle_gamma   90.00
#
_symmetry.space_group_name_H-M   'P 1'
#
loop_
_entity.id
_entity.type
_entity.pdbx_description
1 polymer ?
#
loop_
_entity_poly.entity_id
_entity_poly.type
_entity_poly.pdbx_seq_one_letter_code
_entity_poly.pdbx_strand_id
1 'polypeptide(L)'
;ILKRSPLSRFEDEEIENCLYFYDFSKAENIDNLIQIIEDIKKRNNLDNNLHEIIIIDVRNNYNKSQLLATKLENYGIEINNIIDSKVRYYNNKIHFGNINNVKGLEFGFVIIIGISLHNSIIYRNSLYMSITRSMLEAHLIFTKNEDYVFLKNNYNYILNNKCIKTKVPTKEERISISKAIEAINDKLTPEKYIMSKLEEFGYKYDKKVFVDMVLNLFDDIEDITPEKLDTKIKALILMHDKN
;
A
#
# COMPACT_ATOMS: atom_id res chain seq x y z
N ILE A 1 18.96 14.49 10.65
CA ILE A 1 17.99 14.84 11.72
C ILE A 1 16.71 15.21 11.01
N LEU A 2 15.70 14.37 11.09
CA LEU A 2 14.36 14.73 10.64
C LEU A 2 13.81 15.75 11.65
N LYS A 3 13.85 17.02 11.31
CA LYS A 3 13.17 18.05 12.07
C LYS A 3 11.72 18.11 11.62
N ARG A 4 10.79 18.25 12.55
CA ARG A 4 9.40 18.58 12.25
C ARG A 4 9.31 19.84 11.39
N SER A 5 8.36 19.85 10.48
CA SER A 5 8.01 21.07 9.75
C SER A 5 7.62 22.17 10.74
N PRO A 6 8.08 23.41 10.55
CA PRO A 6 7.64 24.55 11.36
C PRO A 6 6.13 24.81 11.29
N LEU A 7 5.43 24.18 10.33
CA LEU A 7 3.97 24.27 10.15
C LEU A 7 3.21 23.10 10.82
N SER A 8 3.90 22.26 11.62
CA SER A 8 3.23 21.17 12.36
C SER A 8 2.30 21.76 13.41
N ARG A 9 1.05 21.33 13.43
CA ARG A 9 0.04 21.71 14.44
C ARG A 9 0.38 21.23 15.86
N PHE A 10 1.40 20.42 16.02
CA PHE A 10 1.82 19.77 17.28
C PHE A 10 3.19 20.30 17.72
N GLU A 11 3.30 21.62 17.87
CA GLU A 11 4.57 22.31 18.09
C GLU A 11 5.29 21.89 19.39
N ASP A 12 4.57 21.44 20.42
CA ASP A 12 5.11 21.25 21.76
C ASP A 12 4.98 19.84 22.35
N GLU A 13 4.40 18.86 21.63
CA GLU A 13 4.31 17.49 22.13
C GLU A 13 5.52 16.66 21.67
N GLU A 14 6.33 16.19 22.61
CA GLU A 14 7.33 15.14 22.39
C GLU A 14 6.59 13.83 22.08
N ILE A 15 6.37 13.54 20.80
CA ILE A 15 5.87 12.24 20.38
C ILE A 15 7.03 11.25 20.49
N GLU A 16 7.12 10.58 21.63
CA GLU A 16 8.19 9.62 21.91
C GLU A 16 8.11 8.40 20.99
N ASN A 17 6.91 7.93 20.63
CA ASN A 17 6.69 6.76 19.80
C ASN A 17 5.57 7.01 18.78
N CYS A 18 5.96 7.28 17.53
CA CYS A 18 5.01 7.44 16.42
C CYS A 18 4.91 6.18 15.52
N LEU A 19 5.81 5.21 15.69
CA LEU A 19 5.83 3.98 14.90
C LEU A 19 5.79 2.75 15.80
N TYR A 20 4.81 1.90 15.57
CA TYR A 20 4.60 0.63 16.26
C TYR A 20 4.75 -0.53 15.29
N PHE A 21 5.40 -1.62 15.72
CA PHE A 21 5.73 -2.76 14.89
C PHE A 21 5.15 -4.04 15.48
N TYR A 22 4.42 -4.82 14.65
CA TYR A 22 3.76 -6.04 15.07
C TYR A 22 4.11 -7.20 14.13
N ASP A 23 4.46 -8.35 14.71
CA ASP A 23 4.78 -9.57 13.97
C ASP A 23 3.56 -10.51 13.95
N PHE A 24 2.92 -10.62 12.79
CA PHE A 24 1.81 -11.54 12.54
C PHE A 24 2.25 -12.71 11.62
N SER A 25 3.54 -13.01 11.56
CA SER A 25 4.07 -14.08 10.70
C SER A 25 3.55 -15.47 11.04
N LYS A 26 3.13 -15.71 12.29
CA LYS A 26 2.67 -17.03 12.78
C LYS A 26 1.19 -17.27 12.55
N ALA A 27 0.38 -16.26 12.49
CA ALA A 27 -1.04 -16.32 12.12
C ALA A 27 -1.58 -14.91 11.87
N GLU A 28 -2.35 -14.69 10.79
CA GLU A 28 -3.23 -13.53 10.70
C GLU A 28 -4.32 -13.70 11.79
N ASN A 29 -4.02 -13.25 13.00
CA ASN A 29 -4.99 -13.34 14.08
C ASN A 29 -5.79 -12.03 14.11
N ILE A 30 -7.07 -12.13 13.75
CA ILE A 30 -7.99 -11.00 13.79
C ILE A 30 -8.13 -10.45 15.21
N ASP A 31 -8.05 -11.30 16.23
CA ASP A 31 -8.16 -10.88 17.64
C ASP A 31 -7.02 -9.92 18.01
N ASN A 32 -5.80 -10.16 17.52
CA ASN A 32 -4.67 -9.26 17.74
C ASN A 32 -4.89 -7.91 17.03
N LEU A 33 -5.47 -7.91 15.82
CA LEU A 33 -5.79 -6.66 15.11
C LEU A 33 -6.87 -5.89 15.88
N ILE A 34 -7.89 -6.55 16.38
CA ILE A 34 -8.93 -5.95 17.22
C ILE A 34 -8.31 -5.37 18.48
N GLN A 35 -7.40 -6.08 19.11
CA GLN A 35 -6.72 -5.56 20.31
C GLN A 35 -5.91 -4.30 20.01
N ILE A 36 -5.21 -4.23 18.89
CA ILE A 36 -4.50 -3.01 18.47
C ILE A 36 -5.48 -1.84 18.30
N ILE A 37 -6.63 -2.09 17.66
CA ILE A 37 -7.68 -1.07 17.48
C ILE A 37 -8.19 -0.59 18.84
N GLU A 38 -8.53 -1.50 19.74
CA GLU A 38 -9.05 -1.16 21.07
C GLU A 38 -8.00 -0.43 21.93
N ASP A 39 -6.72 -0.80 21.82
CA ASP A 39 -5.63 -0.11 22.50
C ASP A 39 -5.46 1.32 21.99
N ILE A 40 -5.57 1.56 20.67
CA ILE A 40 -5.55 2.91 20.08
C ILE A 40 -6.73 3.73 20.59
N LYS A 41 -7.94 3.17 20.52
CA LYS A 41 -9.17 3.84 20.98
C LYS A 41 -9.07 4.26 22.44
N LYS A 42 -8.67 3.33 23.31
CA LYS A 42 -8.58 3.55 24.75
C LYS A 42 -7.52 4.58 25.12
N ARG A 43 -6.31 4.48 24.53
CA ARG A 43 -5.21 5.41 24.84
C ARG A 43 -5.52 6.84 24.41
N ASN A 44 -6.30 7.00 23.35
CA ASN A 44 -6.53 8.30 22.71
C ASN A 44 -7.98 8.81 22.87
N ASN A 45 -8.82 8.12 23.67
CA ASN A 45 -10.22 8.50 23.94
C ASN A 45 -11.05 8.69 22.65
N LEU A 46 -10.96 7.74 21.71
CA LEU A 46 -11.54 7.87 20.37
C LEU A 46 -12.96 7.31 20.21
N ASP A 47 -13.69 7.04 21.30
CA ASP A 47 -15.01 6.40 21.23
C ASP A 47 -16.02 7.14 20.32
N ASN A 48 -15.91 8.45 20.21
CA ASN A 48 -16.73 9.29 19.35
C ASN A 48 -16.03 9.77 18.07
N ASN A 49 -14.77 9.38 17.85
CA ASN A 49 -13.92 9.87 16.77
C ASN A 49 -13.23 8.71 16.03
N LEU A 50 -13.94 7.61 15.80
CA LEU A 50 -13.38 6.43 15.15
C LEU A 50 -12.87 6.70 13.74
N HIS A 51 -13.36 7.76 13.08
CA HIS A 51 -12.90 8.20 11.76
C HIS A 51 -11.43 8.67 11.73
N GLU A 52 -10.84 8.94 12.90
CA GLU A 52 -9.40 9.22 13.01
C GLU A 52 -8.53 7.97 12.78
N ILE A 53 -9.14 6.78 12.78
CA ILE A 53 -8.44 5.51 12.55
C ILE A 53 -8.71 5.04 11.13
N ILE A 54 -7.64 4.67 10.42
CA ILE A 54 -7.73 3.95 9.14
C ILE A 54 -6.90 2.67 9.16
N ILE A 55 -7.45 1.63 8.54
CA ILE A 55 -6.73 0.40 8.21
C ILE A 55 -6.42 0.41 6.72
N ILE A 56 -5.15 0.35 6.36
CA ILE A 56 -4.69 0.32 4.96
C ILE A 56 -4.13 -1.07 4.66
N ASP A 57 -4.76 -1.77 3.72
CA ASP A 57 -4.25 -3.04 3.21
C ASP A 57 -3.29 -2.80 2.04
N VAL A 58 -2.00 -3.12 2.23
CA VAL A 58 -0.98 -2.92 1.20
C VAL A 58 -0.78 -4.15 0.30
N ARG A 59 -1.53 -5.23 0.52
CA ARG A 59 -1.43 -6.47 -0.29
C ARG A 59 -1.97 -6.32 -1.70
N ASN A 60 -2.75 -5.27 -1.94
CA ASN A 60 -3.44 -4.98 -3.21
C ASN A 60 -4.27 -6.16 -3.75
N ASN A 61 -4.92 -6.90 -2.84
CA ASN A 61 -5.80 -8.02 -3.15
C ASN A 61 -7.22 -7.73 -2.68
N TYR A 62 -8.07 -7.35 -3.63
CA TYR A 62 -9.46 -6.95 -3.38
C TYR A 62 -10.24 -7.96 -2.54
N ASN A 63 -10.23 -9.24 -2.93
CA ASN A 63 -11.00 -10.29 -2.27
C ASN A 63 -10.56 -10.51 -0.82
N LYS A 64 -9.24 -10.50 -0.57
CA LYS A 64 -8.69 -10.62 0.80
C LYS A 64 -9.05 -9.41 1.65
N SER A 65 -8.97 -8.21 1.08
CA SER A 65 -9.33 -6.98 1.78
C SER A 65 -10.81 -6.94 2.14
N GLN A 66 -11.70 -7.30 1.22
CA GLN A 66 -13.14 -7.38 1.48
C GLN A 66 -13.47 -8.42 2.55
N LEU A 67 -12.86 -9.61 2.45
CA LEU A 67 -13.05 -10.65 3.46
C LEU A 67 -12.62 -10.19 4.85
N LEU A 68 -11.51 -9.45 4.95
CA LEU A 68 -11.03 -8.93 6.23
C LEU A 68 -11.96 -7.84 6.79
N ALA A 69 -12.43 -6.91 5.94
CA ALA A 69 -13.40 -5.89 6.35
C ALA A 69 -14.67 -6.55 6.92
N THR A 70 -15.24 -7.53 6.20
CA THR A 70 -16.41 -8.29 6.68
C THR A 70 -16.14 -9.04 7.98
N LYS A 71 -14.95 -9.62 8.15
CA LYS A 71 -14.58 -10.27 9.41
C LYS A 71 -14.56 -9.27 10.57
N LEU A 72 -13.95 -8.09 10.38
CA LEU A 72 -13.93 -7.04 11.42
C LEU A 72 -15.35 -6.60 11.81
N GLU A 73 -16.25 -6.43 10.83
CA GLU A 73 -17.65 -6.10 11.09
C GLU A 73 -18.35 -7.20 11.90
N ASN A 74 -18.10 -8.48 11.60
CA ASN A 74 -18.65 -9.60 12.35
C ASN A 74 -18.17 -9.67 13.82
N TYR A 75 -17.01 -9.09 14.11
CA TYR A 75 -16.50 -8.92 15.47
C TYR A 75 -16.98 -7.62 16.14
N GLY A 76 -17.92 -6.89 15.51
CA GLY A 76 -18.52 -5.70 16.06
C GLY A 76 -17.71 -4.41 15.87
N ILE A 77 -16.69 -4.42 15.01
CA ILE A 77 -15.96 -3.20 14.64
C ILE A 77 -16.74 -2.47 13.57
N GLU A 78 -17.13 -1.23 13.84
CA GLU A 78 -17.83 -0.40 12.86
C GLU A 78 -16.87 0.10 11.77
N ILE A 79 -16.95 -0.52 10.59
CA ILE A 79 -16.07 -0.26 9.44
C ILE A 79 -16.80 0.62 8.41
N ASN A 80 -16.11 1.65 7.92
CA ASN A 80 -16.41 2.35 6.69
C ASN A 80 -15.47 1.82 5.59
N ASN A 81 -15.94 0.81 4.85
CA ASN A 81 -15.18 0.23 3.75
C ASN A 81 -15.18 1.19 2.55
N ILE A 82 -14.03 1.78 2.25
CA ILE A 82 -13.85 2.77 1.18
C ILE A 82 -13.17 2.18 -0.08
N ILE A 83 -13.01 0.85 -0.15
CA ILE A 83 -12.35 0.21 -1.31
C ILE A 83 -13.14 0.48 -2.59
N ASP A 84 -14.47 0.40 -2.54
CA ASP A 84 -15.36 0.54 -3.71
C ASP A 84 -16.14 1.85 -3.74
N SER A 85 -16.04 2.69 -2.73
CA SER A 85 -16.91 3.84 -2.60
C SER A 85 -16.17 5.17 -2.65
N LYS A 86 -16.86 6.22 -3.12
CA LYS A 86 -16.44 7.59 -2.85
C LYS A 86 -16.43 7.78 -1.35
N VAL A 87 -15.31 8.25 -0.82
CA VAL A 87 -15.13 8.47 0.62
C VAL A 87 -16.26 9.33 1.16
N ARG A 88 -17.08 8.73 2.03
CA ARG A 88 -17.99 9.47 2.92
C ARG A 88 -17.42 9.37 4.31
N TYR A 89 -17.27 10.50 4.96
CA TYR A 89 -16.82 10.53 6.35
C TYR A 89 -17.96 10.15 7.27
N TYR A 90 -17.72 9.15 8.13
CA TYR A 90 -18.62 8.77 9.22
C TYR A 90 -17.82 8.87 10.52
N ASN A 91 -18.17 9.79 11.39
CA ASN A 91 -17.40 10.08 12.60
C ASN A 91 -17.26 8.89 13.57
N ASN A 92 -18.18 7.95 13.53
CA ASN A 92 -18.21 6.79 14.41
C ASN A 92 -17.72 5.49 13.75
N LYS A 93 -17.04 5.57 12.59
CA LYS A 93 -16.58 4.39 11.87
C LYS A 93 -15.09 4.47 11.55
N ILE A 94 -14.40 3.33 11.72
CA ILE A 94 -13.02 3.14 11.30
C ILE A 94 -12.99 3.01 9.79
N HIS A 95 -12.12 3.74 9.11
CA HIS A 95 -11.95 3.61 7.67
C HIS A 95 -11.14 2.35 7.34
N PHE A 96 -11.52 1.67 6.27
CA PHE A 96 -10.80 0.52 5.74
C PHE A 96 -10.64 0.66 4.22
N GLY A 97 -9.40 0.59 3.73
CA GLY A 97 -9.13 0.77 2.31
C GLY A 97 -7.75 0.32 1.89
N ASN A 98 -7.40 0.63 0.65
CA ASN A 98 -6.05 0.46 0.12
C ASN A 98 -5.40 1.84 -0.13
N ILE A 99 -4.13 1.84 -0.55
CA ILE A 99 -3.38 3.08 -0.74
C ILE A 99 -4.00 4.02 -1.79
N ASN A 100 -4.67 3.49 -2.81
CA ASN A 100 -5.28 4.30 -3.86
C ASN A 100 -6.50 5.08 -3.32
N ASN A 101 -7.24 4.49 -2.38
CA ASN A 101 -8.42 5.09 -1.77
C ASN A 101 -8.09 6.23 -0.80
N VAL A 102 -6.87 6.20 -0.22
CA VAL A 102 -6.45 7.15 0.83
C VAL A 102 -5.50 8.22 0.33
N LYS A 103 -5.23 8.27 -0.96
CA LYS A 103 -4.34 9.27 -1.56
C LYS A 103 -4.87 10.69 -1.31
N GLY A 104 -4.06 11.52 -0.64
CA GLY A 104 -4.42 12.90 -0.31
C GLY A 104 -5.23 13.05 0.99
N LEU A 105 -5.54 11.95 1.69
CA LEU A 105 -6.19 11.97 3.00
C LEU A 105 -5.14 11.84 4.11
N GLU A 106 -5.46 12.31 5.30
CA GLU A 106 -4.63 12.22 6.50
C GLU A 106 -5.50 11.77 7.68
N PHE A 107 -4.92 10.94 8.56
CA PHE A 107 -5.61 10.35 9.68
C PHE A 107 -4.74 10.47 10.94
N GLY A 108 -5.33 10.55 12.10
CA GLY A 108 -4.59 10.52 13.35
C GLY A 108 -3.80 9.21 13.51
N PHE A 109 -4.45 8.08 13.23
CA PHE A 109 -3.92 6.74 13.48
C PHE A 109 -4.06 5.88 12.24
N VAL A 110 -2.93 5.35 11.76
CA VAL A 110 -2.90 4.50 10.56
C VAL A 110 -2.42 3.11 10.94
N ILE A 111 -3.22 2.09 10.65
CA ILE A 111 -2.87 0.68 10.79
C ILE A 111 -2.60 0.12 9.40
N ILE A 112 -1.36 -0.29 9.14
CA ILE A 112 -0.93 -0.82 7.83
C ILE A 112 -0.79 -2.32 7.96
N ILE A 113 -1.59 -3.06 7.19
CA ILE A 113 -1.65 -4.52 7.25
C ILE A 113 -1.07 -5.16 5.98
N GLY A 114 -0.60 -6.40 6.13
CA GLY A 114 -0.11 -7.19 5.01
C GLY A 114 1.29 -6.79 4.54
N ILE A 115 2.09 -6.20 5.42
CA ILE A 115 3.44 -5.76 5.07
C ILE A 115 4.34 -6.98 4.86
N SER A 116 4.93 -7.05 3.66
CA SER A 116 6.00 -7.96 3.28
C SER A 116 6.97 -7.20 2.39
N LEU A 117 8.22 -7.05 2.83
CA LEU A 117 9.19 -6.21 2.14
C LEU A 117 9.60 -6.83 0.80
N HIS A 118 9.47 -6.06 -0.26
CA HIS A 118 9.85 -6.43 -1.62
C HIS A 118 10.80 -5.40 -2.22
N ASN A 119 11.65 -5.86 -3.15
CA ASN A 119 12.53 -4.96 -3.91
C ASN A 119 11.80 -4.12 -4.98
N SER A 120 10.47 -4.16 -5.01
CA SER A 120 9.65 -3.35 -5.90
C SER A 120 9.63 -1.89 -5.46
N ILE A 121 9.95 -0.97 -6.38
CA ILE A 121 9.84 0.48 -6.14
C ILE A 121 8.38 0.86 -5.88
N ILE A 122 7.44 0.26 -6.60
CA ILE A 122 6.01 0.51 -6.46
C ILE A 122 5.57 0.17 -5.04
N TYR A 123 5.95 -1.01 -4.56
CA TYR A 123 5.62 -1.45 -3.20
C TYR A 123 6.22 -0.53 -2.13
N ARG A 124 7.52 -0.16 -2.27
CA ARG A 124 8.17 0.77 -1.34
C ARG A 124 7.48 2.13 -1.31
N ASN A 125 7.09 2.65 -2.47
CA ASN A 125 6.35 3.91 -2.55
C ASN A 125 4.97 3.79 -1.91
N SER A 126 4.27 2.67 -2.12
CA SER A 126 2.97 2.41 -1.49
C SER A 126 3.08 2.35 0.04
N LEU A 127 4.08 1.64 0.56
CA LEU A 127 4.33 1.57 2.00
C LEU A 127 4.69 2.95 2.57
N TYR A 128 5.59 3.69 1.91
CA TYR A 128 5.94 5.05 2.29
C TYR A 128 4.71 5.97 2.31
N MET A 129 3.92 5.95 1.24
CA MET A 129 2.69 6.75 1.17
C MET A 129 1.69 6.36 2.26
N SER A 130 1.57 5.07 2.60
CA SER A 130 0.70 4.61 3.68
C SER A 130 1.15 5.15 5.04
N ILE A 131 2.44 5.06 5.35
CA ILE A 131 3.01 5.57 6.61
C ILE A 131 2.80 7.09 6.72
N THR A 132 2.99 7.82 5.63
CA THR A 132 2.85 9.28 5.61
C THR A 132 1.40 9.77 5.64
N ARG A 133 0.42 8.89 5.69
CA ARG A 133 -0.99 9.24 5.98
C ARG A 133 -1.25 9.44 7.47
N SER A 134 -0.33 9.02 8.32
CA SER A 134 -0.43 9.17 9.77
C SER A 134 0.02 10.55 10.23
N MET A 135 -0.82 11.20 11.04
CA MET A 135 -0.48 12.45 11.73
C MET A 135 0.12 12.21 13.10
N LEU A 136 -0.30 11.17 13.80
CA LEU A 136 0.11 10.83 15.16
C LEU A 136 0.86 9.51 15.24
N GLU A 137 0.19 8.40 14.95
CA GLU A 137 0.75 7.06 15.09
C GLU A 137 0.54 6.21 13.83
N ALA A 138 1.59 5.48 13.43
CA ALA A 138 1.51 4.44 12.41
C ALA A 138 1.84 3.07 13.00
N HIS A 139 0.93 2.12 12.82
CA HIS A 139 1.00 0.75 13.31
C HIS A 139 1.27 -0.20 12.14
N LEU A 140 2.46 -0.78 12.09
CA LEU A 140 2.95 -1.61 10.99
C LEU A 140 2.84 -3.09 11.33
N ILE A 141 2.00 -3.81 10.58
CA ILE A 141 1.73 -5.23 10.80
C ILE A 141 2.39 -6.05 9.69
N PHE A 142 3.37 -6.87 10.08
CA PHE A 142 4.20 -7.66 9.17
C PHE A 142 3.69 -9.09 9.05
N THR A 143 3.69 -9.61 7.83
CA THR A 143 3.36 -11.02 7.53
C THR A 143 4.56 -11.94 7.57
N LYS A 144 5.79 -11.37 7.63
CA LYS A 144 7.04 -12.12 7.74
C LYS A 144 7.88 -11.62 8.91
N ASN A 145 8.32 -12.54 9.77
CA ASN A 145 9.16 -12.20 10.91
C ASN A 145 10.48 -11.52 10.53
N GLU A 146 11.09 -11.94 9.43
CA GLU A 146 12.35 -11.38 8.93
C GLU A 146 12.21 -9.87 8.64
N ASP A 147 11.12 -9.48 7.98
CA ASP A 147 10.82 -8.09 7.64
C ASP A 147 10.55 -7.25 8.90
N TYR A 148 9.80 -7.82 9.84
CA TYR A 148 9.56 -7.21 11.14
C TYR A 148 10.86 -6.95 11.89
N VAL A 149 11.70 -7.97 12.04
CA VAL A 149 12.99 -7.87 12.73
C VAL A 149 13.90 -6.84 12.04
N PHE A 150 13.96 -6.89 10.71
CA PHE A 150 14.77 -5.95 9.92
C PHE A 150 14.37 -4.49 10.16
N LEU A 151 13.10 -4.16 10.00
CA LEU A 151 12.66 -2.76 10.16
C LEU A 151 12.71 -2.30 11.61
N LYS A 152 12.31 -3.13 12.57
CA LYS A 152 12.37 -2.80 14.00
C LYS A 152 13.80 -2.54 14.47
N ASN A 153 14.76 -3.35 14.05
CA ASN A 153 16.17 -3.15 14.41
C ASN A 153 16.76 -1.87 13.80
N ASN A 154 16.42 -1.56 12.55
CA ASN A 154 16.84 -0.31 11.92
C ASN A 154 16.21 0.91 12.60
N TYR A 155 14.94 0.83 12.95
CA TYR A 155 14.26 1.90 13.69
C TYR A 155 14.90 2.14 15.06
N ASN A 156 15.13 1.09 15.83
CA ASN A 156 15.81 1.18 17.13
C ASN A 156 17.24 1.75 16.99
N TYR A 157 17.94 1.36 15.92
CA TYR A 157 19.27 1.92 15.62
C TYR A 157 19.19 3.44 15.41
N ILE A 158 18.20 3.91 14.64
CA ILE A 158 18.01 5.35 14.38
C ILE A 158 17.68 6.09 15.68
N LEU A 159 16.79 5.55 16.50
CA LEU A 159 16.43 6.16 17.79
C LEU A 159 17.63 6.31 18.71
N ASN A 160 18.44 5.25 18.82
CA ASN A 160 19.58 5.22 19.74
C ASN A 160 20.75 6.08 19.25
N ASN A 161 21.00 6.12 17.95
CA ASN A 161 22.19 6.81 17.39
C ASN A 161 21.86 8.16 16.77
N LYS A 162 20.57 8.53 16.64
CA LYS A 162 20.10 9.76 16.02
C LYS A 162 20.62 9.96 14.57
N CYS A 163 20.96 8.87 13.90
CA CYS A 163 21.47 8.88 12.52
C CYS A 163 21.03 7.64 11.74
N ILE A 164 20.96 7.78 10.42
CA ILE A 164 20.69 6.69 9.49
C ILE A 164 22.04 6.11 9.06
N LYS A 165 22.20 4.79 9.20
CA LYS A 165 23.37 4.09 8.68
C LYS A 165 23.22 3.94 7.16
N THR A 166 24.05 4.64 6.41
CA THR A 166 24.08 4.56 4.95
C THR A 166 25.41 3.99 4.48
N LYS A 167 25.35 3.21 3.41
CA LYS A 167 26.53 2.70 2.70
C LYS A 167 26.65 3.46 1.38
N VAL A 168 27.85 3.97 1.09
CA VAL A 168 28.12 4.51 -0.25
C VAL A 168 28.11 3.35 -1.25
N PRO A 169 27.28 3.37 -2.30
CA PRO A 169 27.23 2.29 -3.27
C PRO A 169 28.59 2.13 -3.97
N THR A 170 29.01 0.88 -4.21
CA THR A 170 30.15 0.59 -5.05
C THR A 170 29.92 1.05 -6.50
N LYS A 171 30.98 1.07 -7.33
CA LYS A 171 30.81 1.42 -8.75
C LYS A 171 29.87 0.46 -9.46
N GLU A 172 29.97 -0.85 -9.16
CA GLU A 172 29.12 -1.89 -9.73
C GLU A 172 27.65 -1.72 -9.28
N GLU A 173 27.42 -1.44 -7.99
CA GLU A 173 26.08 -1.16 -7.46
C GLU A 173 25.47 0.09 -8.12
N ARG A 174 26.26 1.15 -8.34
CA ARG A 174 25.79 2.37 -9.04
C ARG A 174 25.39 2.07 -10.48
N ILE A 175 26.20 1.29 -11.21
CA ILE A 175 25.90 0.88 -12.59
C ILE A 175 24.61 0.03 -12.61
N SER A 176 24.45 -0.89 -11.66
CA SER A 176 23.27 -1.72 -11.53
C SER A 176 22.02 -0.86 -11.24
N ILE A 177 22.13 0.12 -10.32
CA ILE A 177 21.04 1.04 -9.99
C ILE A 177 20.68 1.90 -11.21
N SER A 178 21.69 2.45 -11.93
CA SER A 178 21.44 3.25 -13.14
C SER A 178 20.73 2.43 -14.21
N LYS A 179 21.21 1.20 -14.48
CA LYS A 179 20.52 0.30 -15.42
C LYS A 179 19.11 -0.06 -14.98
N ALA A 180 18.86 -0.24 -13.68
CA ALA A 180 17.53 -0.48 -13.15
C ALA A 180 16.61 0.74 -13.32
N ILE A 181 17.12 1.96 -13.13
CA ILE A 181 16.38 3.21 -13.35
C ILE A 181 16.08 3.40 -14.85
N GLU A 182 17.06 3.18 -15.72
CA GLU A 182 16.88 3.20 -17.17
C GLU A 182 15.81 2.17 -17.60
N ALA A 183 15.91 0.92 -17.13
CA ALA A 183 14.95 -0.12 -17.41
C ALA A 183 13.53 0.18 -16.87
N ILE A 184 13.40 0.98 -15.81
CA ILE A 184 12.10 1.44 -15.31
C ILE A 184 11.56 2.56 -16.20
N ASN A 185 12.42 3.49 -16.62
CA ASN A 185 12.03 4.57 -17.54
C ASN A 185 11.70 4.03 -18.94
N ASP A 186 12.38 2.97 -19.38
CA ASP A 186 12.15 2.28 -20.66
C ASP A 186 11.03 1.24 -20.58
N LYS A 187 10.65 0.77 -19.37
CA LYS A 187 9.47 -0.09 -19.23
C LYS A 187 8.25 0.75 -19.57
N LEU A 188 7.75 0.50 -20.76
CA LEU A 188 6.40 0.87 -21.14
C LEU A 188 5.47 0.42 -19.99
N THR A 189 4.69 1.35 -19.43
CA THR A 189 3.63 0.93 -18.49
C THR A 189 2.77 -0.13 -19.20
N PRO A 190 2.09 -1.01 -18.46
CA PRO A 190 1.20 -2.01 -19.09
C PRO A 190 0.29 -1.40 -20.15
N GLU A 191 -0.24 -0.19 -19.88
CA GLU A 191 -1.09 0.54 -20.84
C GLU A 191 -0.33 0.91 -22.11
N LYS A 192 0.87 1.47 -21.99
CA LYS A 192 1.70 1.83 -23.15
C LYS A 192 2.13 0.62 -23.94
N TYR A 193 2.44 -0.51 -23.24
CA TYR A 193 2.77 -1.78 -23.88
C TYR A 193 1.58 -2.28 -24.70
N ILE A 194 0.38 -2.33 -24.11
CA ILE A 194 -0.83 -2.74 -24.80
C ILE A 194 -1.08 -1.83 -26.02
N MET A 195 -0.98 -0.51 -25.85
CA MET A 195 -1.15 0.47 -26.93
C MET A 195 -0.19 0.22 -28.10
N SER A 196 1.10 -0.01 -27.79
CA SER A 196 2.11 -0.31 -28.84
C SER A 196 1.79 -1.60 -29.59
N LYS A 197 1.31 -2.65 -28.87
CA LYS A 197 0.90 -3.91 -29.49
C LYS A 197 -0.35 -3.77 -30.35
N LEU A 198 -1.32 -2.99 -29.92
CA LEU A 198 -2.50 -2.67 -30.74
C LEU A 198 -2.14 -1.94 -32.02
N GLU A 199 -1.13 -1.09 -32.01
CA GLU A 199 -0.60 -0.43 -33.21
C GLU A 199 0.10 -1.43 -34.13
N GLU A 200 0.93 -2.31 -33.56
CA GLU A 200 1.59 -3.39 -34.30
C GLU A 200 0.58 -4.31 -35.01
N PHE A 201 -0.52 -4.65 -34.34
CA PHE A 201 -1.59 -5.49 -34.90
C PHE A 201 -2.57 -4.72 -35.82
N GLY A 202 -2.40 -3.41 -35.98
CA GLY A 202 -3.30 -2.60 -36.83
C GLY A 202 -4.73 -2.48 -36.31
N TYR A 203 -4.92 -2.58 -34.98
CA TYR A 203 -6.24 -2.54 -34.32
C TYR A 203 -6.90 -1.16 -34.52
N LYS A 204 -8.12 -1.14 -35.07
CA LYS A 204 -8.81 0.08 -35.55
C LYS A 204 -9.90 0.61 -34.61
N TYR A 205 -10.24 -0.13 -33.55
CA TYR A 205 -11.31 0.26 -32.62
C TYR A 205 -10.78 1.12 -31.47
N ASP A 206 -11.65 1.46 -30.52
CA ASP A 206 -11.28 2.29 -29.37
C ASP A 206 -10.20 1.60 -28.52
N LYS A 207 -8.95 2.06 -28.70
CA LYS A 207 -7.78 1.50 -28.05
C LYS A 207 -7.84 1.66 -26.52
N LYS A 208 -8.48 2.72 -26.03
CA LYS A 208 -8.56 3.00 -24.58
C LYS A 208 -9.47 1.99 -23.88
N VAL A 209 -10.65 1.74 -24.44
CA VAL A 209 -11.56 0.70 -23.92
C VAL A 209 -10.91 -0.67 -23.96
N PHE A 210 -10.15 -0.98 -25.00
CA PHE A 210 -9.44 -2.26 -25.11
C PHE A 210 -8.34 -2.39 -24.03
N VAL A 211 -7.59 -1.33 -23.75
CA VAL A 211 -6.59 -1.31 -22.66
C VAL A 211 -7.24 -1.66 -21.33
N ASP A 212 -8.35 -1.01 -21.02
CA ASP A 212 -9.09 -1.27 -19.77
C ASP A 212 -9.60 -2.71 -19.72
N MET A 213 -10.10 -3.25 -20.82
CA MET A 213 -10.52 -4.65 -20.89
C MET A 213 -9.36 -5.63 -20.64
N VAL A 214 -8.19 -5.40 -21.22
CA VAL A 214 -7.01 -6.26 -21.01
C VAL A 214 -6.55 -6.20 -19.56
N LEU A 215 -6.47 -5.01 -18.98
CA LEU A 215 -6.00 -4.83 -17.60
C LEU A 215 -6.96 -5.47 -16.58
N ASN A 216 -8.27 -5.40 -16.82
CA ASN A 216 -9.28 -6.04 -15.98
C ASN A 216 -9.24 -7.58 -15.99
N LEU A 217 -8.49 -8.20 -16.90
CA LEU A 217 -8.26 -9.66 -16.90
C LEU A 217 -7.16 -10.12 -15.95
N PHE A 218 -6.54 -9.20 -15.22
CA PHE A 218 -5.52 -9.50 -14.22
C PHE A 218 -6.05 -9.22 -12.82
N ASP A 219 -5.96 -10.20 -11.94
CA ASP A 219 -6.38 -10.08 -10.55
C ASP A 219 -5.35 -9.32 -9.70
N ASP A 220 -4.10 -9.23 -10.16
CA ASP A 220 -3.00 -8.56 -9.47
C ASP A 220 -2.05 -7.87 -10.48
N ILE A 221 -1.61 -6.65 -10.13
CA ILE A 221 -0.66 -5.88 -10.96
C ILE A 221 0.70 -6.61 -11.04
N GLU A 222 1.07 -7.37 -10.01
CA GLU A 222 2.32 -8.14 -10.00
C GLU A 222 2.30 -9.32 -11.00
N ASP A 223 1.12 -9.76 -11.41
CA ASP A 223 0.92 -10.81 -12.42
C ASP A 223 1.05 -10.32 -13.87
N ILE A 224 1.16 -9.00 -14.07
CA ILE A 224 1.26 -8.39 -15.40
C ILE A 224 2.69 -8.54 -15.94
N THR A 225 2.90 -9.58 -16.75
CA THR A 225 4.13 -9.78 -17.51
C THR A 225 3.89 -9.60 -19.02
N PRO A 226 4.92 -9.21 -19.82
CA PRO A 226 4.78 -9.07 -21.27
C PRO A 226 4.17 -10.30 -21.96
N GLU A 227 4.59 -11.50 -21.56
CA GLU A 227 4.10 -12.76 -22.15
C GLU A 227 2.61 -12.99 -21.83
N LYS A 228 2.19 -12.70 -20.59
CA LYS A 228 0.79 -12.79 -20.18
C LYS A 228 -0.06 -11.73 -20.87
N LEU A 229 0.46 -10.51 -21.03
CA LEU A 229 -0.19 -9.43 -21.79
C LEU A 229 -0.39 -9.84 -23.24
N ASP A 230 0.64 -10.31 -23.94
CA ASP A 230 0.57 -10.76 -25.33
C ASP A 230 -0.49 -11.85 -25.53
N THR A 231 -0.56 -12.80 -24.61
CA THR A 231 -1.54 -13.88 -24.66
C THR A 231 -2.98 -13.34 -24.57
N LYS A 232 -3.23 -12.43 -23.62
CA LYS A 232 -4.56 -11.86 -23.40
C LYS A 232 -4.96 -10.88 -24.51
N ILE A 233 -4.03 -10.07 -25.02
CA ILE A 233 -4.25 -9.18 -26.17
C ILE A 233 -4.68 -10.00 -27.40
N LYS A 234 -3.93 -11.05 -27.75
CA LYS A 234 -4.27 -11.91 -28.88
C LYS A 234 -5.63 -12.58 -28.74
N ALA A 235 -5.95 -13.07 -27.54
CA ALA A 235 -7.24 -13.69 -27.27
C ALA A 235 -8.41 -12.71 -27.47
N LEU A 236 -8.29 -11.48 -26.95
CA LEU A 236 -9.32 -10.47 -27.11
C LEU A 236 -9.47 -9.97 -28.55
N ILE A 237 -8.37 -9.78 -29.29
CA ILE A 237 -8.43 -9.41 -30.72
C ILE A 237 -9.18 -10.49 -31.51
N LEU A 238 -8.86 -11.76 -31.30
CA LEU A 238 -9.54 -12.88 -31.97
C LEU A 238 -11.04 -12.99 -31.64
N MET A 239 -11.44 -12.52 -30.44
CA MET A 239 -12.85 -12.46 -30.07
C MET A 239 -13.57 -11.29 -30.75
N HIS A 240 -12.89 -10.16 -30.93
CA HIS A 240 -13.45 -8.96 -31.57
C HIS A 240 -13.55 -9.07 -33.10
N ASP A 241 -12.61 -9.77 -33.74
CA ASP A 241 -12.62 -9.97 -35.19
C ASP A 241 -13.68 -10.99 -35.66
N LYS A 242 -14.35 -11.67 -34.74
CA LYS A 242 -15.43 -12.66 -35.05
C LYS A 242 -16.85 -12.07 -34.93
N ASN A 243 -16.97 -10.84 -34.49
CA ASN A 243 -18.23 -10.08 -34.41
C ASN A 243 -18.21 -8.90 -35.39
#